data_c5e897fc31fbf7d431d9ec0140220637
#
_entry.id   c5e897fc31fbf7d431d9ec0140220637
#
_cell.length_a   1.000
_cell.length_b   1.000
_cell.length_c   1.000
_cell.angle_alpha   90.00
_cell.angle_beta   90.00
_cell.angle_gamma   90.00
#
_symmetry.space_group_name_H-M   'P 1'
#
loop_
_entity.id
_entity.type
_entity.pdbx_description
1 polymer ?
#
loop_
_entity_poly.entity_id
_entity_poly.type
_entity_poly.pdbx_seq_one_letter_code
_entity_poly.pdbx_strand_id
1 'polypeptide(L)'
;AGNVWVGSDGAGLVQVAPDSTLNFYDATNSTLEPAAGTSSFIIVRGLGSDPEGRLWVANLTAPHPLHVRLPDGTWQRAPIPSCINSLSTTLGRLLVDEYGQLWIVAVSRGNLRINTGLILYDPGDDPARADDDACRYLSERGSGGQGLPGVAVQALAEDRDGRIWIGTTEGLAYVLNNPFAAADPNTVPVWPLAVDRQPGENPFLLSGLSVNDLAVDPANRLWVATDDGVYVVEQAGVDFRIAEHFTQENSPLLSDVVQAVAVDARSGRVFLATAAGLVSYQGDAIAPAEQARPLFVYPNPVRVGPEEDAMVFIEGLVEATELRIVTVDGRLVTSFETRGGRVRWDGRDRYGRPVPSGVYLIVAVGQNGEGTAYGKVAILR
;
A
#
# COMPACT_ATOMS: atom_id res chain seq x y z
N ALA A 1 5.69 -14.68 13.03
CA ALA A 1 4.88 -14.44 11.83
C ALA A 1 3.44 -14.89 12.09
N GLY A 2 2.46 -14.09 11.67
CA GLY A 2 1.04 -14.43 11.80
C GLY A 2 0.28 -13.78 12.97
N ASN A 3 0.93 -12.97 13.79
CA ASN A 3 0.22 -12.14 14.78
C ASN A 3 -0.48 -10.97 14.09
N VAL A 4 -1.70 -10.67 14.51
CA VAL A 4 -2.42 -9.45 14.13
C VAL A 4 -2.40 -8.50 15.31
N TRP A 5 -2.03 -7.24 15.08
CA TRP A 5 -1.99 -6.21 16.11
C TRP A 5 -3.11 -5.20 15.88
N VAL A 6 -3.83 -4.88 16.93
CA VAL A 6 -5.00 -3.99 16.87
C VAL A 6 -4.85 -2.90 17.94
N GLY A 7 -4.68 -1.66 17.48
CA GLY A 7 -4.76 -0.48 18.35
C GLY A 7 -6.21 -0.15 18.69
N SER A 8 -6.44 0.36 19.89
CA SER A 8 -7.77 0.76 20.35
C SER A 8 -7.83 2.23 20.76
N ASP A 9 -9.01 2.79 20.74
CA ASP A 9 -9.32 4.12 21.28
C ASP A 9 -9.76 3.97 22.75
N GLY A 10 -8.81 3.63 23.65
CA GLY A 10 -9.07 3.62 25.08
C GLY A 10 -8.49 2.46 25.88
N ALA A 11 -8.33 1.27 25.29
CA ALA A 11 -7.88 0.05 25.97
C ALA A 11 -6.43 -0.37 25.64
N GLY A 12 -5.68 0.47 24.91
CA GLY A 12 -4.30 0.16 24.52
C GLY A 12 -4.21 -0.72 23.28
N LEU A 13 -3.40 -1.78 23.32
CA LEU A 13 -3.04 -2.62 22.19
C LEU A 13 -3.46 -4.07 22.42
N VAL A 14 -3.95 -4.73 21.39
CA VAL A 14 -4.30 -6.16 21.39
C VAL A 14 -3.48 -6.90 20.34
N GLN A 15 -2.87 -8.00 20.75
CA GLN A 15 -2.27 -9.00 19.86
C GLN A 15 -3.23 -10.18 19.70
N VAL A 16 -3.56 -10.51 18.46
CA VAL A 16 -4.27 -11.75 18.12
C VAL A 16 -3.24 -12.73 17.57
N ALA A 17 -2.98 -13.78 18.32
CA ALA A 17 -2.04 -14.83 17.90
C ALA A 17 -2.67 -15.76 16.83
N PRO A 18 -1.88 -16.56 16.09
CA PRO A 18 -2.39 -17.48 15.07
C PRO A 18 -3.38 -18.53 15.57
N ASP A 19 -3.31 -18.87 16.85
CA ASP A 19 -4.24 -19.78 17.55
C ASP A 19 -5.48 -19.05 18.10
N SER A 20 -5.67 -17.78 17.74
CA SER A 20 -6.72 -16.89 18.22
C SER A 20 -6.61 -16.46 19.69
N THR A 21 -5.48 -16.73 20.35
CA THR A 21 -5.21 -16.20 21.69
C THR A 21 -5.11 -14.69 21.65
N LEU A 22 -5.76 -14.00 22.58
CA LEU A 22 -5.71 -12.55 22.73
C LEU A 22 -4.79 -12.16 23.88
N ASN A 23 -3.80 -11.33 23.58
CA ASN A 23 -2.94 -10.70 24.57
C ASN A 23 -3.20 -9.19 24.56
N PHE A 24 -3.49 -8.64 25.71
CA PHE A 24 -3.77 -7.21 25.91
C PHE A 24 -2.55 -6.51 26.51
N TYR A 25 -2.22 -5.33 25.97
CA TYR A 25 -1.11 -4.52 26.42
C TYR A 25 -1.61 -3.12 26.81
N ASP A 26 -1.33 -2.75 28.05
CA ASP A 26 -1.66 -1.47 28.65
C ASP A 26 -0.50 -0.95 29.52
N ALA A 27 -0.75 0.04 30.37
CA ALA A 27 0.26 0.60 31.27
C ALA A 27 0.77 -0.36 32.35
N THR A 28 0.12 -1.51 32.57
CA THR A 28 0.51 -2.49 33.60
C THR A 28 1.54 -3.51 33.11
N ASN A 29 1.60 -3.75 31.80
CA ASN A 29 2.45 -4.78 31.20
C ASN A 29 3.22 -4.32 29.95
N SER A 30 3.21 -3.02 29.67
CA SER A 30 3.95 -2.39 28.57
C SER A 30 4.44 -1.00 28.99
N THR A 31 5.10 -0.29 28.08
CA THR A 31 5.46 1.13 28.28
C THR A 31 4.37 2.09 27.85
N LEU A 32 3.23 1.61 27.32
CA LEU A 32 2.11 2.45 26.90
C LEU A 32 1.59 3.30 28.06
N GLU A 33 1.18 4.52 27.74
CA GLU A 33 0.77 5.49 28.75
C GLU A 33 -0.67 5.99 28.52
N PRO A 34 -1.42 6.24 29.59
CA PRO A 34 -2.72 6.89 29.47
C PRO A 34 -2.62 8.27 28.82
N ALA A 35 -3.64 8.66 28.10
CA ALA A 35 -3.80 10.00 27.59
C ALA A 35 -3.72 11.03 28.72
N ALA A 36 -3.09 12.16 28.46
CA ALA A 36 -2.88 13.21 29.45
C ALA A 36 -4.20 13.63 30.15
N GLY A 37 -4.21 13.62 31.46
CA GLY A 37 -5.39 13.91 32.27
C GLY A 37 -6.32 12.73 32.54
N THR A 38 -5.95 11.52 32.12
CA THR A 38 -6.69 10.27 32.39
C THR A 38 -5.82 9.28 33.19
N SER A 39 -6.43 8.28 33.81
CA SER A 39 -5.71 7.25 34.57
C SER A 39 -5.53 5.92 33.83
N SER A 40 -6.34 5.65 32.79
CA SER A 40 -6.36 4.35 32.12
C SER A 40 -6.73 4.41 30.63
N PHE A 41 -7.02 5.58 30.08
CA PHE A 41 -7.48 5.72 28.71
C PHE A 41 -6.29 5.79 27.75
N ILE A 42 -5.95 4.66 27.12
CA ILE A 42 -4.77 4.51 26.23
C ILE A 42 -5.25 4.43 24.78
N ILE A 43 -4.81 5.37 23.96
CA ILE A 43 -5.19 5.46 22.55
C ILE A 43 -3.99 5.05 21.69
N VAL A 44 -4.14 3.98 20.90
CA VAL A 44 -3.14 3.55 19.92
C VAL A 44 -3.68 3.77 18.52
N ARG A 45 -3.04 4.66 17.76
CA ARG A 45 -3.48 5.05 16.42
C ARG A 45 -2.54 4.66 15.30
N GLY A 46 -1.27 4.45 15.59
CA GLY A 46 -0.26 4.04 14.61
C GLY A 46 0.42 2.74 15.03
N LEU A 47 0.57 1.83 14.09
CA LEU A 47 1.26 0.55 14.27
C LEU A 47 2.06 0.25 13.00
N GLY A 48 3.30 -0.18 13.17
CA GLY A 48 4.14 -0.63 12.07
C GLY A 48 5.24 -1.55 12.56
N SER A 49 5.63 -2.53 11.74
CA SER A 49 6.78 -3.39 12.04
C SER A 49 7.92 -3.04 11.10
N ASP A 50 9.13 -2.95 11.66
CA ASP A 50 10.33 -2.73 10.88
C ASP A 50 10.98 -4.05 10.41
N PRO A 51 12.00 -3.98 9.53
CA PRO A 51 12.72 -5.16 9.03
C PRO A 51 13.39 -5.98 10.13
N GLU A 52 13.76 -5.36 11.26
CA GLU A 52 14.34 -6.04 12.43
C GLU A 52 13.29 -6.76 13.27
N GLY A 53 12.00 -6.64 12.92
CA GLY A 53 10.88 -7.28 13.62
C GLY A 53 10.45 -6.55 14.89
N ARG A 54 10.87 -5.31 15.09
CA ARG A 54 10.36 -4.43 16.15
C ARG A 54 8.96 -3.93 15.78
N LEU A 55 8.08 -3.81 16.76
CA LEU A 55 6.75 -3.22 16.59
C LEU A 55 6.74 -1.79 17.13
N TRP A 56 6.58 -0.83 16.25
CA TRP A 56 6.44 0.58 16.58
C TRP A 56 4.99 0.92 16.87
N VAL A 57 4.76 1.71 17.91
CA VAL A 57 3.42 2.05 18.42
C VAL A 57 3.32 3.55 18.68
N ALA A 58 2.43 4.22 17.96
CA ALA A 58 2.06 5.62 18.24
C ALA A 58 0.90 5.66 19.24
N ASN A 59 1.21 6.13 20.43
CA ASN A 59 0.29 6.29 21.57
C ASN A 59 -0.20 7.74 21.62
N LEU A 60 -1.35 7.98 21.00
CA LEU A 60 -1.91 9.31 20.81
C LEU A 60 -2.15 10.01 22.17
N THR A 61 -1.74 11.26 22.29
CA THR A 61 -1.88 12.13 23.49
C THR A 61 -1.13 11.68 24.74
N ALA A 62 -0.39 10.59 24.71
CA ALA A 62 0.47 10.19 25.81
C ALA A 62 1.59 11.21 26.07
N PRO A 63 2.14 11.30 27.28
CA PRO A 63 3.36 12.08 27.58
C PRO A 63 4.55 11.65 26.72
N HIS A 64 4.76 10.34 26.56
CA HIS A 64 5.70 9.74 25.61
C HIS A 64 4.88 9.08 24.49
N PRO A 65 4.77 9.70 23.31
CA PRO A 65 3.82 9.23 22.30
C PRO A 65 4.37 8.12 21.38
N LEU A 66 5.65 7.73 21.50
CA LEU A 66 6.27 6.71 20.67
C LEU A 66 6.86 5.59 21.52
N HIS A 67 6.48 4.36 21.22
CA HIS A 67 6.94 3.16 21.90
C HIS A 67 7.40 2.12 20.89
N VAL A 68 8.29 1.24 21.32
CA VAL A 68 8.76 0.10 20.53
C VAL A 68 8.72 -1.17 21.37
N ARG A 69 8.22 -2.24 20.77
CA ARG A 69 8.28 -3.59 21.31
C ARG A 69 9.32 -4.37 20.52
N LEU A 70 10.35 -4.83 21.21
CA LEU A 70 11.44 -5.62 20.60
C LEU A 70 11.00 -7.06 20.27
N PRO A 71 11.73 -7.77 19.41
CA PRO A 71 11.42 -9.17 19.05
C PRO A 71 11.41 -10.15 20.24
N ASP A 72 12.18 -9.87 21.30
CA ASP A 72 12.20 -10.64 22.54
C ASP A 72 10.99 -10.39 23.45
N GLY A 73 10.13 -9.42 23.07
CA GLY A 73 8.94 -9.05 23.82
C GLY A 73 9.10 -7.90 24.79
N THR A 74 10.32 -7.38 24.98
CA THR A 74 10.54 -6.20 25.84
C THR A 74 9.98 -4.92 25.22
N TRP A 75 9.55 -3.99 26.07
CA TRP A 75 9.02 -2.71 25.68
C TRP A 75 9.98 -1.58 26.05
N GLN A 76 10.15 -0.63 25.13
CA GLN A 76 10.94 0.58 25.36
C GLN A 76 10.13 1.82 24.96
N ARG A 77 10.43 2.96 25.61
CA ARG A 77 9.98 4.29 25.16
C ARG A 77 11.01 4.80 24.18
N ALA A 78 10.56 5.16 22.98
CA ALA A 78 11.41 5.85 22.03
C ALA A 78 11.44 7.37 22.36
N PRO A 79 12.50 8.08 21.98
CA PRO A 79 12.57 9.52 22.07
C PRO A 79 11.40 10.20 21.35
N ILE A 80 11.03 11.38 21.80
CA ILE A 80 10.09 12.22 21.05
C ILE A 80 10.86 12.80 19.87
N PRO A 81 10.35 12.66 18.62
CA PRO A 81 11.02 13.21 17.45
C PRO A 81 11.37 14.70 17.63
N SER A 82 12.65 15.05 17.43
CA SER A 82 13.19 16.37 17.76
C SER A 82 12.62 17.51 16.90
N CYS A 83 12.06 17.18 15.73
CA CYS A 83 11.50 18.14 14.78
C CYS A 83 10.09 18.63 15.13
N ILE A 84 9.43 18.09 16.19
CA ILE A 84 8.09 18.50 16.59
C ILE A 84 8.08 19.24 17.94
N ASN A 85 7.07 20.09 18.10
CA ASN A 85 6.73 20.62 19.42
C ASN A 85 5.71 19.69 20.10
N SER A 86 6.16 18.89 21.05
CA SER A 86 5.33 17.92 21.76
C SER A 86 4.17 18.52 22.59
N LEU A 87 4.17 19.83 22.82
CA LEU A 87 3.05 20.52 23.49
C LEU A 87 1.88 20.76 22.53
N SER A 88 2.14 20.89 21.23
CA SER A 88 1.12 21.17 20.22
C SER A 88 0.84 20.00 19.28
N THR A 89 1.77 19.07 19.14
CA THR A 89 1.72 17.96 18.19
C THR A 89 1.83 16.62 18.90
N THR A 90 1.05 15.66 18.45
CA THR A 90 1.14 14.25 18.86
C THR A 90 1.17 13.36 17.63
N LEU A 91 1.41 12.05 17.81
CA LEU A 91 1.62 11.09 16.75
C LEU A 91 0.33 10.33 16.44
N GLY A 92 -0.04 10.28 15.16
CA GLY A 92 -1.19 9.55 14.65
C GLY A 92 -0.81 8.23 13.97
N ARG A 93 -1.38 7.96 12.78
CA ARG A 93 -1.02 6.80 11.96
C ARG A 93 0.48 6.83 11.65
N LEU A 94 1.08 5.66 11.54
CA LEU A 94 2.47 5.52 11.11
C LEU A 94 2.62 4.39 10.09
N LEU A 95 3.59 4.54 9.22
CA LEU A 95 4.15 3.54 8.34
C LEU A 95 5.62 3.37 8.70
N VAL A 96 6.12 2.15 8.70
CA VAL A 96 7.57 1.87 8.77
C VAL A 96 7.98 1.36 7.41
N ASP A 97 8.98 1.98 6.81
CA ASP A 97 9.47 1.63 5.48
C ASP A 97 10.51 0.49 5.50
N GLU A 98 10.96 0.07 4.32
CA GLU A 98 11.95 -0.99 4.15
C GLU A 98 13.32 -0.68 4.79
N TYR A 99 13.60 0.58 5.09
CA TYR A 99 14.84 1.04 5.76
C TYR A 99 14.70 1.18 7.28
N GLY A 100 13.49 0.98 7.82
CA GLY A 100 13.19 1.15 9.24
C GLY A 100 12.84 2.58 9.64
N GLN A 101 12.76 3.54 8.70
CA GLN A 101 12.33 4.89 8.97
C GLN A 101 10.81 4.95 9.20
N LEU A 102 10.37 5.84 10.06
CA LEU A 102 8.97 6.02 10.41
C LEU A 102 8.38 7.25 9.71
N TRP A 103 7.31 7.03 8.98
CA TRP A 103 6.48 8.04 8.33
C TRP A 103 5.22 8.21 9.18
N ILE A 104 5.11 9.33 9.93
CA ILE A 104 4.12 9.47 10.98
C ILE A 104 3.22 10.66 10.67
N VAL A 105 1.92 10.43 10.67
CA VAL A 105 0.93 11.52 10.56
C VAL A 105 0.98 12.36 11.84
N ALA A 106 1.26 13.64 11.69
CA ALA A 106 1.23 14.60 12.79
C ALA A 106 -0.21 15.03 13.08
N VAL A 107 -0.58 15.02 14.36
CA VAL A 107 -1.93 15.37 14.83
C VAL A 107 -1.86 16.52 15.82
N SER A 108 -2.79 17.47 15.72
CA SER A 108 -2.91 18.59 16.68
C SER A 108 -3.36 18.09 18.06
N ARG A 109 -2.62 18.41 19.13
CA ARG A 109 -3.06 18.13 20.50
C ARG A 109 -4.28 18.96 20.92
N GLY A 110 -4.44 20.15 20.33
CA GLY A 110 -5.61 21.01 20.59
C GLY A 110 -6.90 20.51 19.96
N ASN A 111 -6.78 19.74 18.85
CA ASN A 111 -7.92 19.09 18.18
C ASN A 111 -7.46 17.81 17.47
N LEU A 112 -7.73 16.67 18.07
CA LEU A 112 -7.31 15.34 17.59
C LEU A 112 -7.95 14.89 16.27
N ARG A 113 -8.81 15.72 15.67
CA ARG A 113 -9.40 15.51 14.34
C ARG A 113 -8.63 16.24 13.24
N ILE A 114 -7.62 17.06 13.63
CA ILE A 114 -6.84 17.86 12.68
C ILE A 114 -5.44 17.26 12.55
N ASN A 115 -5.15 16.73 11.37
CA ASN A 115 -3.80 16.34 10.97
C ASN A 115 -3.05 17.61 10.50
N THR A 116 -1.78 17.74 10.90
CA THR A 116 -1.01 18.99 10.73
C THR A 116 0.25 18.80 9.88
N GLY A 117 0.43 17.65 9.28
CA GLY A 117 1.56 17.34 8.42
C GLY A 117 2.03 15.90 8.52
N LEU A 118 3.25 15.69 8.05
CA LEU A 118 3.95 14.41 8.04
C LEU A 118 5.31 14.54 8.72
N ILE A 119 5.61 13.64 9.63
CA ILE A 119 6.89 13.50 10.30
C ILE A 119 7.64 12.35 9.66
N LEU A 120 8.87 12.60 9.21
CA LEU A 120 9.84 11.59 8.81
C LEU A 120 10.82 11.45 9.95
N TYR A 121 10.95 10.25 10.50
CA TYR A 121 11.78 9.99 11.67
C TYR A 121 12.59 8.71 11.46
N ASP A 122 13.90 8.85 11.58
CA ASP A 122 14.84 7.74 11.63
C ASP A 122 15.28 7.57 13.08
N PRO A 123 14.95 6.45 13.74
CA PRO A 123 15.27 6.23 15.14
C PRO A 123 16.72 5.78 15.37
N GLY A 124 17.60 5.81 14.37
CA GLY A 124 18.97 5.35 14.47
C GLY A 124 19.12 3.87 14.84
N ASP A 125 20.30 3.50 15.33
CA ASP A 125 20.63 2.13 15.68
C ASP A 125 19.95 1.65 16.97
N ASP A 126 19.83 2.53 17.97
CA ASP A 126 19.21 2.23 19.27
C ASP A 126 17.89 3.01 19.45
N PRO A 127 16.73 2.36 19.34
CA PRO A 127 15.43 3.03 19.39
C PRO A 127 15.09 3.69 20.74
N ALA A 128 15.93 3.54 21.77
CA ALA A 128 15.76 4.20 23.07
C ALA A 128 16.63 5.45 23.24
N ARG A 129 17.47 5.78 22.27
CA ARG A 129 18.42 6.92 22.30
C ARG A 129 18.08 7.90 21.20
N ALA A 130 18.51 9.16 21.38
CA ALA A 130 18.22 10.24 20.44
C ALA A 130 19.48 10.89 19.83
N ASP A 131 20.66 10.32 20.08
CA ASP A 131 21.94 10.91 19.70
C ASP A 131 22.32 10.68 18.22
N ASP A 132 21.70 9.71 17.57
CA ASP A 132 21.84 9.38 16.15
C ASP A 132 20.52 9.51 15.35
N ASP A 133 19.46 10.01 15.99
CA ASP A 133 18.16 10.21 15.35
C ASP A 133 18.20 11.29 14.27
N ALA A 134 17.47 11.07 13.18
CA ALA A 134 17.15 12.10 12.21
C ALA A 134 15.65 12.38 12.17
N CYS A 135 15.27 13.65 12.00
CA CYS A 135 13.86 14.01 11.98
C CYS A 135 13.57 15.21 11.07
N ARG A 136 12.48 15.10 10.31
CA ARG A 136 11.91 16.20 9.53
C ARG A 136 10.40 16.28 9.70
N TYR A 137 9.89 17.51 9.74
CA TYR A 137 8.47 17.77 9.83
C TYR A 137 8.00 18.56 8.61
N LEU A 138 7.20 17.94 7.76
CA LEU A 138 6.55 18.54 6.60
C LEU A 138 5.16 19.03 7.05
N SER A 139 5.04 20.32 7.32
CA SER A 139 3.82 20.96 7.84
C SER A 139 3.28 22.08 6.94
N GLU A 140 3.91 22.30 5.81
CA GLU A 140 3.53 23.34 4.84
C GLU A 140 2.98 22.72 3.57
N ARG A 141 1.97 23.40 3.01
CA ARG A 141 1.45 23.04 1.68
C ARG A 141 2.49 23.33 0.61
N GLY A 142 2.71 22.35 -0.26
CA GLY A 142 3.56 22.50 -1.42
C GLY A 142 2.89 23.26 -2.56
N SER A 143 3.67 23.53 -3.61
CA SER A 143 3.20 24.18 -4.82
C SER A 143 3.93 23.66 -6.05
N GLY A 144 3.31 23.83 -7.24
CA GLY A 144 3.96 23.47 -8.50
C GLY A 144 4.31 21.99 -8.68
N GLY A 145 3.59 21.11 -8.01
CA GLY A 145 3.80 19.65 -8.08
C GLY A 145 4.82 19.10 -7.09
N GLN A 146 5.28 19.90 -6.13
CA GLN A 146 6.22 19.48 -5.08
C GLN A 146 5.70 19.85 -3.69
N GLY A 147 6.12 19.09 -2.68
CA GLY A 147 5.63 19.19 -1.30
C GLY A 147 4.31 18.48 -1.08
N LEU A 148 3.69 18.67 0.08
CA LEU A 148 2.38 18.09 0.37
C LEU A 148 1.28 18.81 -0.44
N PRO A 149 0.37 18.10 -1.14
CA PRO A 149 -0.80 18.73 -1.77
C PRO A 149 -1.68 19.47 -0.76
N GLY A 150 -1.85 18.89 0.42
CA GLY A 150 -2.49 19.47 1.60
C GLY A 150 -1.76 19.05 2.86
N VAL A 151 -1.79 19.87 3.90
CA VAL A 151 -1.12 19.57 5.18
C VAL A 151 -1.83 18.49 5.99
N ALA A 152 -3.12 18.26 5.74
CA ALA A 152 -3.88 17.22 6.42
C ALA A 152 -3.62 15.85 5.75
N VAL A 153 -2.50 15.22 6.11
CA VAL A 153 -2.14 13.85 5.69
C VAL A 153 -3.08 12.87 6.36
N GLN A 154 -3.69 11.97 5.59
CA GLN A 154 -4.66 10.99 6.09
C GLN A 154 -4.20 9.54 5.92
N ALA A 155 -3.46 9.25 4.84
CA ALA A 155 -3.07 7.91 4.46
C ALA A 155 -1.62 7.84 4.01
N LEU A 156 -1.00 6.68 4.25
CA LEU A 156 0.36 6.33 3.86
C LEU A 156 0.38 4.90 3.34
N ALA A 157 1.13 4.66 2.27
CA ALA A 157 1.40 3.31 1.77
C ALA A 157 2.79 3.27 1.12
N GLU A 158 3.51 2.18 1.29
CA GLU A 158 4.73 1.89 0.56
C GLU A 158 4.41 0.98 -0.63
N ASP A 159 4.87 1.35 -1.82
CA ASP A 159 4.72 0.51 -2.99
C ASP A 159 5.92 -0.44 -3.16
N ARG A 160 5.82 -1.38 -4.10
CA ARG A 160 6.85 -2.41 -4.32
C ARG A 160 8.12 -1.90 -5.02
N ASP A 161 8.13 -0.64 -5.43
CA ASP A 161 9.31 0.07 -5.93
C ASP A 161 9.94 0.95 -4.84
N GLY A 162 9.46 0.85 -3.59
CA GLY A 162 9.93 1.61 -2.44
C GLY A 162 9.45 3.07 -2.42
N ARG A 163 8.40 3.45 -3.18
CA ARG A 163 7.85 4.79 -3.07
C ARG A 163 6.91 4.86 -1.88
N ILE A 164 7.00 5.93 -1.13
CA ILE A 164 6.05 6.22 -0.06
C ILE A 164 4.94 7.13 -0.61
N TRP A 165 3.75 6.59 -0.74
CA TRP A 165 2.56 7.30 -1.16
C TRP A 165 1.92 8.03 0.02
N ILE A 166 1.49 9.27 -0.21
CA ILE A 166 0.96 10.18 0.81
C ILE A 166 -0.40 10.69 0.32
N GLY A 167 -1.46 10.27 0.98
CA GLY A 167 -2.81 10.75 0.77
C GLY A 167 -3.12 11.93 1.68
N THR A 168 -3.63 13.02 1.11
CA THR A 168 -4.05 14.21 1.84
C THR A 168 -5.51 14.56 1.54
N THR A 169 -6.07 15.54 2.26
CA THR A 169 -7.42 16.08 1.95
C THR A 169 -7.50 16.83 0.61
N GLU A 170 -6.36 17.08 -0.06
CA GLU A 170 -6.28 17.89 -1.26
C GLU A 170 -5.55 17.19 -2.41
N GLY A 171 -5.35 15.89 -2.32
CA GLY A 171 -4.72 15.10 -3.37
C GLY A 171 -3.68 14.11 -2.89
N LEU A 172 -2.96 13.56 -3.87
CA LEU A 172 -1.99 12.50 -3.74
C LEU A 172 -0.57 13.02 -4.00
N ALA A 173 0.40 12.55 -3.22
CA ALA A 173 1.82 12.73 -3.48
C ALA A 173 2.58 11.42 -3.24
N TYR A 174 3.81 11.35 -3.69
CA TYR A 174 4.74 10.27 -3.34
C TYR A 174 6.15 10.79 -3.12
N VAL A 175 6.95 10.03 -2.41
CA VAL A 175 8.39 10.25 -2.22
C VAL A 175 9.13 9.05 -2.80
N LEU A 176 10.19 9.30 -3.57
CA LEU A 176 11.18 8.28 -3.87
C LEU A 176 12.00 8.06 -2.60
N ASN A 177 11.74 6.96 -1.93
CA ASN A 177 12.34 6.67 -0.64
C ASN A 177 13.82 6.29 -0.76
N ASN A 178 14.58 6.54 0.29
CA ASN A 178 15.97 6.18 0.41
C ASN A 178 16.34 6.08 1.91
N PRO A 179 17.45 5.40 2.28
CA PRO A 179 17.80 5.17 3.67
C PRO A 179 18.14 6.43 4.49
N PHE A 180 18.16 7.60 3.85
CA PHE A 180 18.47 8.88 4.50
C PHE A 180 17.32 9.89 4.39
N ALA A 181 16.09 9.43 4.06
CA ALA A 181 14.96 10.30 3.77
C ALA A 181 14.66 11.28 4.92
N ALA A 182 14.81 10.85 6.15
CA ALA A 182 14.60 11.68 7.33
C ALA A 182 15.71 12.75 7.52
N ALA A 183 16.92 12.49 7.05
CA ALA A 183 18.06 13.40 7.18
C ALA A 183 18.26 14.31 5.95
N ASP A 184 17.86 13.86 4.75
CA ASP A 184 18.09 14.58 3.51
C ASP A 184 17.03 15.65 3.22
N PRO A 185 17.38 16.95 3.24
CA PRO A 185 16.42 18.03 2.95
C PRO A 185 15.89 18.01 1.51
N ASN A 186 16.52 17.27 0.58
CA ASN A 186 16.08 17.14 -0.81
C ASN A 186 15.03 16.03 -0.99
N THR A 187 14.77 15.22 0.04
CA THR A 187 13.66 14.27 0.04
C THR A 187 12.35 15.05 0.16
N VAL A 188 11.72 15.35 -0.98
CA VAL A 188 10.51 16.17 -1.07
C VAL A 188 9.40 15.36 -1.75
N PRO A 189 8.16 15.37 -1.22
CA PRO A 189 7.01 14.79 -1.91
C PRO A 189 6.81 15.40 -3.30
N VAL A 190 6.45 14.56 -4.27
CA VAL A 190 6.15 14.94 -5.66
C VAL A 190 4.72 14.52 -5.99
N TRP A 191 3.98 15.38 -6.72
CA TRP A 191 2.62 15.05 -7.12
C TRP A 191 2.65 14.20 -8.39
N PRO A 192 1.93 13.07 -8.42
CA PRO A 192 1.94 12.18 -9.57
C PRO A 192 1.31 12.84 -10.79
N LEU A 193 1.98 12.73 -11.95
CA LEU A 193 1.49 13.24 -13.22
C LEU A 193 0.64 12.19 -13.93
N ALA A 194 -0.46 12.64 -14.54
CA ALA A 194 -1.31 11.79 -15.39
C ALA A 194 -0.74 11.71 -16.81
N VAL A 195 -0.65 10.50 -17.40
CA VAL A 195 -0.18 10.31 -18.79
C VAL A 195 -1.18 10.84 -19.82
N ASP A 196 -2.47 10.66 -19.58
CA ASP A 196 -3.54 10.91 -20.55
C ASP A 196 -4.19 12.29 -20.39
N ARG A 197 -3.45 13.26 -19.82
CA ARG A 197 -3.92 14.62 -19.59
C ARG A 197 -4.23 15.37 -20.90
N GLN A 198 -5.38 16.03 -20.94
CA GLN A 198 -5.74 16.93 -22.03
C GLN A 198 -5.11 18.32 -21.83
N PRO A 199 -4.83 19.07 -22.91
CA PRO A 199 -4.37 20.44 -22.80
C PRO A 199 -5.36 21.32 -22.02
N GLY A 200 -4.88 21.95 -20.94
CA GLY A 200 -5.68 22.81 -20.07
C GLY A 200 -6.29 22.12 -18.85
N GLU A 201 -6.18 20.82 -18.74
CA GLU A 201 -6.53 20.06 -17.51
C GLU A 201 -5.43 20.12 -16.46
N ASN A 202 -5.81 19.87 -15.21
CA ASN A 202 -4.83 19.73 -14.13
C ASN A 202 -3.95 18.51 -14.42
N PRO A 203 -2.61 18.67 -14.52
CA PRO A 203 -1.74 17.57 -14.87
C PRO A 203 -1.55 16.54 -13.73
N PHE A 204 -1.94 16.90 -12.50
CA PHE A 204 -1.69 16.07 -11.32
C PHE A 204 -2.85 15.14 -11.02
N LEU A 205 -2.54 13.89 -10.85
CA LEU A 205 -3.50 12.82 -10.59
C LEU A 205 -4.22 13.07 -9.26
N LEU A 206 -5.55 12.91 -9.24
CA LEU A 206 -6.41 13.05 -8.07
C LEU A 206 -6.26 14.39 -7.32
N SER A 207 -5.79 15.44 -7.99
CA SER A 207 -5.62 16.78 -7.39
C SER A 207 -6.96 17.35 -6.93
N GLY A 208 -7.01 17.81 -5.67
CA GLY A 208 -8.22 18.37 -5.06
C GLY A 208 -9.19 17.33 -4.48
N LEU A 209 -8.92 16.04 -4.60
CA LEU A 209 -9.71 14.99 -3.97
C LEU A 209 -9.20 14.67 -2.56
N SER A 210 -10.11 14.39 -1.63
CA SER A 210 -9.78 13.86 -0.32
C SER A 210 -9.41 12.39 -0.44
N VAL A 211 -8.17 12.05 -0.11
CA VAL A 211 -7.65 10.68 -0.07
C VAL A 211 -7.75 10.16 1.36
N ASN A 212 -8.68 9.26 1.62
CA ASN A 212 -8.99 8.76 2.96
C ASN A 212 -8.11 7.60 3.39
N ASP A 213 -7.76 6.71 2.44
CA ASP A 213 -6.89 5.55 2.71
C ASP A 213 -6.20 5.07 1.43
N LEU A 214 -5.09 4.33 1.59
CA LEU A 214 -4.25 3.82 0.52
C LEU A 214 -3.88 2.35 0.79
N ALA A 215 -3.90 1.52 -0.25
CA ALA A 215 -3.35 0.18 -0.20
C ALA A 215 -2.68 -0.18 -1.53
N VAL A 216 -1.60 -0.96 -1.48
CA VAL A 216 -0.89 -1.45 -2.67
C VAL A 216 -1.21 -2.92 -2.88
N ASP A 217 -1.56 -3.29 -4.10
CA ASP A 217 -1.83 -4.68 -4.44
C ASP A 217 -0.57 -5.42 -4.94
N PRO A 218 -0.62 -6.75 -5.07
CA PRO A 218 0.52 -7.53 -5.53
C PRO A 218 1.01 -7.22 -6.96
N ALA A 219 0.20 -6.56 -7.78
CA ALA A 219 0.62 -6.06 -9.11
C ALA A 219 1.24 -4.66 -9.05
N ASN A 220 1.50 -4.13 -7.87
CA ASN A 220 2.01 -2.77 -7.62
C ASN A 220 1.05 -1.66 -8.07
N ARG A 221 -0.25 -1.92 -8.07
CA ARG A 221 -1.27 -0.90 -8.29
C ARG A 221 -1.66 -0.28 -6.95
N LEU A 222 -1.82 1.04 -6.94
CA LEU A 222 -2.26 1.78 -5.76
C LEU A 222 -3.79 1.89 -5.77
N TRP A 223 -4.43 1.35 -4.75
CA TRP A 223 -5.85 1.51 -4.47
C TRP A 223 -6.05 2.73 -3.59
N VAL A 224 -6.82 3.70 -4.07
CA VAL A 224 -7.01 4.99 -3.43
C VAL A 224 -8.47 5.15 -3.02
N ALA A 225 -8.75 5.10 -1.74
CA ALA A 225 -10.07 5.35 -1.16
C ALA A 225 -10.30 6.87 -1.04
N THR A 226 -11.40 7.37 -1.60
CA THR A 226 -11.73 8.80 -1.62
C THR A 226 -13.19 9.07 -1.23
N ASP A 227 -13.58 10.34 -1.19
CA ASP A 227 -14.98 10.74 -1.07
C ASP A 227 -15.75 10.67 -2.41
N ASP A 228 -15.05 10.31 -3.50
CA ASP A 228 -15.56 10.14 -4.87
C ASP A 228 -15.32 8.70 -5.39
N GLY A 229 -15.50 7.70 -4.55
CA GLY A 229 -15.27 6.29 -4.89
C GLY A 229 -13.85 5.80 -4.66
N VAL A 230 -13.47 4.77 -5.41
CA VAL A 230 -12.15 4.12 -5.34
C VAL A 230 -11.46 4.22 -6.68
N TYR A 231 -10.27 4.78 -6.68
CA TYR A 231 -9.40 4.82 -7.86
C TYR A 231 -8.32 3.73 -7.76
N VAL A 232 -8.04 3.08 -8.88
CA VAL A 232 -6.89 2.19 -9.04
C VAL A 232 -5.88 2.90 -9.92
N VAL A 233 -4.73 3.22 -9.36
CA VAL A 233 -3.65 3.94 -10.04
C VAL A 233 -2.54 2.96 -10.36
N GLU A 234 -2.04 2.99 -11.59
CA GLU A 234 -0.90 2.18 -12.01
C GLU A 234 0.15 3.03 -12.71
N GLN A 235 1.39 2.56 -12.69
CA GLN A 235 2.49 3.22 -13.37
C GLN A 235 2.38 3.02 -14.89
N ALA A 236 2.60 4.08 -15.65
CA ALA A 236 2.58 4.11 -17.10
C ALA A 236 3.83 4.87 -17.61
N GLY A 237 4.93 4.13 -17.82
CA GLY A 237 6.23 4.73 -18.08
C GLY A 237 6.81 5.41 -16.85
N VAL A 238 7.05 6.72 -16.94
CA VAL A 238 7.53 7.55 -15.82
C VAL A 238 6.40 8.22 -15.04
N ASP A 239 5.20 8.28 -15.64
CA ASP A 239 3.98 8.89 -15.09
C ASP A 239 3.00 7.80 -14.61
N PHE A 240 1.76 8.20 -14.31
CA PHE A 240 0.74 7.32 -13.78
C PHE A 240 -0.56 7.47 -14.55
N ARG A 241 -1.42 6.44 -14.50
CA ARG A 241 -2.77 6.49 -15.04
C ARG A 241 -3.78 5.92 -14.06
N ILE A 242 -5.02 6.34 -14.18
CA ILE A 242 -6.17 5.71 -13.53
C ILE A 242 -6.54 4.49 -14.39
N ALA A 243 -6.30 3.28 -13.84
CA ALA A 243 -6.69 2.04 -14.50
C ALA A 243 -8.18 1.75 -14.33
N GLU A 244 -8.72 2.04 -13.14
CA GLU A 244 -10.12 1.82 -12.79
C GLU A 244 -10.61 2.94 -11.86
N HIS A 245 -11.90 3.29 -11.96
CA HIS A 245 -12.61 4.15 -11.02
C HIS A 245 -13.95 3.52 -10.70
N PHE A 246 -14.12 3.08 -9.46
CA PHE A 246 -15.34 2.45 -8.97
C PHE A 246 -16.19 3.45 -8.19
N THR A 247 -17.44 3.58 -8.61
CA THR A 247 -18.48 4.40 -7.97
C THR A 247 -19.76 3.59 -7.79
N GLN A 248 -20.75 4.12 -7.05
CA GLN A 248 -22.09 3.51 -6.95
C GLN A 248 -22.79 3.40 -8.31
N GLU A 249 -22.47 4.28 -9.26
CA GLU A 249 -23.10 4.28 -10.58
C GLU A 249 -22.61 3.12 -11.47
N ASN A 250 -21.33 2.76 -11.35
CA ASN A 250 -20.70 1.76 -12.24
C ASN A 250 -20.30 0.45 -11.54
N SER A 251 -20.53 0.33 -10.25
CA SER A 251 -20.09 -0.83 -9.46
C SER A 251 -21.04 -1.11 -8.28
N PRO A 252 -20.92 -2.28 -7.60
CA PRO A 252 -21.67 -2.60 -6.38
C PRO A 252 -21.22 -1.84 -5.12
N LEU A 253 -20.51 -0.72 -5.23
CA LEU A 253 -20.19 0.11 -4.07
C LEU A 253 -21.47 0.58 -3.36
N LEU A 254 -21.45 0.50 -2.02
CA LEU A 254 -22.61 0.93 -1.20
C LEU A 254 -22.66 2.45 -1.00
N SER A 255 -21.52 3.14 -1.16
CA SER A 255 -21.38 4.59 -1.07
C SER A 255 -20.10 5.02 -1.78
N ASP A 256 -20.10 6.19 -2.43
CA ASP A 256 -18.88 6.80 -3.01
C ASP A 256 -17.92 7.32 -1.93
N VAL A 257 -18.42 7.58 -0.72
CA VAL A 257 -17.55 7.90 0.41
C VAL A 257 -16.90 6.61 0.93
N VAL A 258 -15.66 6.35 0.51
CA VAL A 258 -14.87 5.18 0.92
C VAL A 258 -13.84 5.61 1.95
N GLN A 259 -13.93 5.02 3.14
CA GLN A 259 -13.16 5.41 4.32
C GLN A 259 -11.86 4.62 4.48
N ALA A 260 -11.85 3.35 4.03
CA ALA A 260 -10.67 2.50 4.13
C ALA A 260 -10.64 1.45 3.02
N VAL A 261 -9.43 1.05 2.64
CA VAL A 261 -9.13 -0.01 1.69
C VAL A 261 -8.08 -0.96 2.25
N ALA A 262 -8.28 -2.26 2.05
CA ALA A 262 -7.30 -3.28 2.43
C ALA A 262 -7.23 -4.38 1.36
N VAL A 263 -6.02 -4.84 1.08
CA VAL A 263 -5.76 -5.89 0.09
C VAL A 263 -5.30 -7.16 0.79
N ASP A 264 -6.02 -8.26 0.57
CA ASP A 264 -5.52 -9.59 0.90
C ASP A 264 -4.69 -10.12 -0.27
N ALA A 265 -3.39 -10.00 -0.16
CA ALA A 265 -2.44 -10.40 -1.19
C ALA A 265 -2.50 -11.90 -1.52
N ARG A 266 -3.00 -12.77 -0.63
CA ARG A 266 -3.09 -14.22 -0.88
C ARG A 266 -4.22 -14.57 -1.83
N SER A 267 -5.40 -13.98 -1.60
CA SER A 267 -6.59 -14.23 -2.42
C SER A 267 -6.75 -13.25 -3.58
N GLY A 268 -6.06 -12.10 -3.52
CA GLY A 268 -6.26 -10.96 -4.40
C GLY A 268 -7.56 -10.20 -4.12
N ARG A 269 -8.18 -10.44 -2.95
CA ARG A 269 -9.41 -9.75 -2.58
C ARG A 269 -9.11 -8.38 -1.99
N VAL A 270 -9.83 -7.38 -2.46
CA VAL A 270 -9.76 -6.00 -1.96
C VAL A 270 -11.02 -5.72 -1.15
N PHE A 271 -10.87 -5.29 0.08
CA PHE A 271 -11.96 -4.91 0.98
C PHE A 271 -12.09 -3.38 1.01
N LEU A 272 -13.29 -2.89 0.87
CA LEU A 272 -13.63 -1.46 0.80
C LEU A 272 -14.64 -1.15 1.89
N ALA A 273 -14.22 -0.37 2.89
CA ALA A 273 -15.11 0.13 3.93
C ALA A 273 -15.69 1.47 3.48
N THR A 274 -16.99 1.49 3.18
CA THR A 274 -17.71 2.68 2.79
C THR A 274 -18.52 3.26 3.95
N ALA A 275 -19.02 4.49 3.80
CA ALA A 275 -19.93 5.09 4.77
C ALA A 275 -21.23 4.28 4.99
N ALA A 276 -21.60 3.40 4.03
CA ALA A 276 -22.82 2.59 4.07
C ALA A 276 -22.57 1.10 4.36
N GLY A 277 -21.33 0.66 4.54
CA GLY A 277 -20.99 -0.71 4.87
C GLY A 277 -19.73 -1.22 4.19
N LEU A 278 -19.43 -2.51 4.38
CA LEU A 278 -18.24 -3.19 3.86
C LEU A 278 -18.60 -3.97 2.59
N VAL A 279 -17.82 -3.77 1.53
CA VAL A 279 -17.87 -4.58 0.31
C VAL A 279 -16.51 -5.18 0.01
N SER A 280 -16.46 -6.19 -0.85
CA SER A 280 -15.20 -6.73 -1.34
C SER A 280 -15.24 -6.91 -2.86
N TYR A 281 -14.11 -6.62 -3.49
CA TYR A 281 -13.86 -6.83 -4.90
C TYR A 281 -12.85 -7.98 -5.08
N GLN A 282 -13.10 -8.89 -6.04
CA GLN A 282 -12.14 -9.92 -6.38
C GLN A 282 -11.18 -9.42 -7.45
N GLY A 283 -10.03 -8.95 -7.03
CA GLY A 283 -8.94 -8.53 -7.92
C GLY A 283 -8.25 -9.71 -8.60
N ASP A 284 -7.47 -9.40 -9.61
CA ASP A 284 -6.70 -10.35 -10.42
C ASP A 284 -5.25 -10.54 -9.92
N ALA A 285 -4.73 -9.67 -9.06
CA ALA A 285 -3.39 -9.76 -8.51
C ALA A 285 -3.34 -10.58 -7.21
N ILE A 286 -2.40 -11.51 -7.13
CA ILE A 286 -2.08 -12.27 -5.90
C ILE A 286 -0.60 -12.20 -5.59
N ALA A 287 -0.22 -12.55 -4.36
CA ALA A 287 1.18 -12.56 -3.95
C ALA A 287 2.03 -13.44 -4.89
N PRO A 288 3.22 -12.95 -5.29
CA PRO A 288 4.11 -13.68 -6.16
C PRO A 288 4.69 -14.92 -5.48
N ALA A 289 5.13 -15.88 -6.28
CA ALA A 289 5.94 -16.98 -5.81
C ALA A 289 7.39 -16.52 -5.56
N GLU A 290 8.05 -17.07 -4.54
CA GLU A 290 9.46 -16.75 -4.26
C GLU A 290 10.41 -17.27 -5.34
N GLN A 291 10.03 -18.34 -6.02
CA GLN A 291 10.78 -18.95 -7.12
C GLN A 291 9.83 -19.46 -8.20
N ALA A 292 10.32 -19.53 -9.44
CA ALA A 292 9.56 -20.04 -10.56
C ALA A 292 9.10 -21.49 -10.31
N ARG A 293 7.82 -21.73 -10.48
CA ARG A 293 7.16 -23.03 -10.33
C ARG A 293 6.26 -23.29 -11.54
N PRO A 294 5.86 -24.56 -11.79
CA PRO A 294 4.95 -24.84 -12.89
C PRO A 294 3.71 -23.95 -12.86
N LEU A 295 3.38 -23.33 -13.99
CA LEU A 295 2.26 -22.39 -14.07
C LEU A 295 0.94 -23.15 -13.96
N PHE A 296 0.02 -22.60 -13.17
CA PHE A 296 -1.36 -23.03 -13.12
C PHE A 296 -2.18 -22.13 -14.06
N VAL A 297 -2.75 -22.72 -15.11
CA VAL A 297 -3.43 -21.98 -16.20
C VAL A 297 -4.88 -22.42 -16.27
N TYR A 298 -5.82 -21.48 -16.10
CA TYR A 298 -7.24 -21.77 -16.08
C TYR A 298 -8.11 -20.63 -16.62
N PRO A 299 -9.36 -20.93 -17.06
CA PRO A 299 -9.87 -22.26 -17.37
C PRO A 299 -9.03 -22.91 -18.49
N ASN A 300 -8.98 -24.24 -18.51
CA ASN A 300 -8.25 -24.96 -19.53
C ASN A 300 -8.96 -26.29 -19.85
N PRO A 301 -9.61 -26.44 -21.03
CA PRO A 301 -9.67 -25.49 -22.15
C PRO A 301 -10.53 -24.25 -21.87
N VAL A 302 -10.21 -23.15 -22.55
CA VAL A 302 -11.08 -21.96 -22.63
C VAL A 302 -12.02 -22.10 -23.80
N ARG A 303 -13.32 -21.92 -23.57
CA ARG A 303 -14.35 -21.91 -24.61
C ARG A 303 -14.93 -20.50 -24.73
N VAL A 304 -14.80 -19.88 -25.88
CA VAL A 304 -15.23 -18.50 -26.13
C VAL A 304 -15.85 -18.37 -27.52
N GLY A 305 -16.71 -17.40 -27.69
CA GLY A 305 -17.23 -17.02 -29.02
C GLY A 305 -16.13 -16.50 -29.95
N PRO A 306 -16.40 -16.46 -31.27
CA PRO A 306 -15.38 -16.08 -32.26
C PRO A 306 -14.73 -14.72 -32.03
N GLU A 307 -15.47 -13.73 -31.56
CA GLU A 307 -15.00 -12.36 -31.33
C GLU A 307 -14.88 -12.00 -29.84
N GLU A 308 -15.20 -12.94 -28.95
CA GLU A 308 -15.13 -12.72 -27.50
C GLU A 308 -13.69 -12.84 -26.99
N ASP A 309 -13.38 -12.12 -25.93
CA ASP A 309 -12.10 -12.24 -25.24
C ASP A 309 -12.03 -13.53 -24.43
N ALA A 310 -10.91 -14.23 -24.55
CA ALA A 310 -10.63 -15.37 -23.72
C ALA A 310 -10.14 -14.88 -22.36
N MET A 311 -10.85 -15.23 -21.27
CA MET A 311 -10.35 -14.97 -19.93
C MET A 311 -9.44 -16.12 -19.48
N VAL A 312 -8.13 -15.98 -19.68
CA VAL A 312 -7.11 -16.95 -19.24
C VAL A 312 -6.36 -16.40 -18.05
N PHE A 313 -6.46 -17.05 -16.91
CA PHE A 313 -5.65 -16.72 -15.73
C PHE A 313 -4.40 -17.60 -15.70
N ILE A 314 -3.27 -16.98 -15.39
CA ILE A 314 -1.95 -17.62 -15.31
C ILE A 314 -1.39 -17.32 -13.93
N GLU A 315 -1.25 -18.34 -13.09
CA GLU A 315 -0.74 -18.25 -11.71
C GLU A 315 0.58 -18.99 -11.56
N GLY A 316 1.32 -18.63 -10.50
CA GLY A 316 2.63 -19.19 -10.17
C GLY A 316 3.78 -18.31 -10.67
N LEU A 317 3.47 -17.06 -10.99
CA LEU A 317 4.44 -16.07 -11.43
C LEU A 317 5.25 -15.54 -10.22
N VAL A 318 6.48 -15.09 -10.49
CA VAL A 318 7.34 -14.37 -9.55
C VAL A 318 7.08 -12.87 -9.62
N GLU A 319 7.73 -12.08 -8.76
CA GLU A 319 7.44 -10.64 -8.58
C GLU A 319 7.43 -9.85 -9.88
N ALA A 320 8.47 -10.00 -10.69
CA ALA A 320 8.60 -9.35 -11.99
C ALA A 320 8.83 -10.41 -13.06
N THR A 321 7.88 -10.59 -13.96
CA THR A 321 7.89 -11.66 -14.96
C THR A 321 7.70 -11.11 -16.37
N GLU A 322 8.58 -11.49 -17.29
CA GLU A 322 8.31 -11.40 -18.73
C GLU A 322 7.52 -12.64 -19.15
N LEU A 323 6.29 -12.42 -19.59
CA LEU A 323 5.42 -13.48 -20.10
C LEU A 323 5.48 -13.52 -21.63
N ARG A 324 5.72 -14.70 -22.19
CA ARG A 324 5.68 -14.95 -23.65
C ARG A 324 4.67 -16.04 -23.94
N ILE A 325 3.74 -15.75 -24.83
CA ILE A 325 2.76 -16.72 -25.32
C ILE A 325 3.14 -17.08 -26.75
N VAL A 326 3.31 -18.37 -27.01
CA VAL A 326 3.77 -18.88 -28.29
C VAL A 326 2.86 -20.03 -28.77
N THR A 327 2.81 -20.24 -30.07
CA THR A 327 2.17 -21.42 -30.69
C THR A 327 3.02 -22.67 -30.47
N VAL A 328 2.47 -23.86 -30.69
CA VAL A 328 3.20 -25.15 -30.52
C VAL A 328 4.42 -25.29 -31.44
N ASP A 329 4.44 -24.56 -32.56
CA ASP A 329 5.58 -24.47 -33.51
C ASP A 329 6.58 -23.36 -33.13
N GLY A 330 6.42 -22.71 -31.94
CA GLY A 330 7.35 -21.73 -31.39
C GLY A 330 7.19 -20.30 -31.89
N ARG A 331 6.15 -19.97 -32.65
CA ARG A 331 5.90 -18.61 -33.13
C ARG A 331 5.33 -17.76 -32.01
N LEU A 332 5.92 -16.57 -31.78
CA LEU A 332 5.46 -15.62 -30.81
C LEU A 332 4.05 -15.07 -31.17
N VAL A 333 3.13 -15.20 -30.23
CA VAL A 333 1.77 -14.65 -30.30
C VAL A 333 1.74 -13.26 -29.67
N THR A 334 2.15 -13.17 -28.42
CA THR A 334 2.28 -11.91 -27.69
C THR A 334 3.32 -12.04 -26.57
N SER A 335 3.86 -10.91 -26.11
CA SER A 335 4.67 -10.85 -24.91
C SER A 335 4.37 -9.56 -24.17
N PHE A 336 4.43 -9.60 -22.84
CA PHE A 336 4.26 -8.46 -21.97
C PHE A 336 4.92 -8.72 -20.61
N GLU A 337 5.27 -7.64 -19.94
CA GLU A 337 5.75 -7.68 -18.56
C GLU A 337 4.56 -7.63 -17.60
N THR A 338 4.69 -8.33 -16.48
CA THR A 338 3.68 -8.37 -15.43
C THR A 338 4.33 -8.44 -14.05
N ARG A 339 3.59 -7.98 -13.04
CA ARG A 339 3.96 -8.08 -11.63
C ARG A 339 2.94 -8.88 -10.84
N GLY A 340 3.39 -9.47 -9.72
CA GLY A 340 2.56 -10.31 -8.88
C GLY A 340 2.42 -11.75 -9.36
N GLY A 341 1.78 -12.59 -8.54
CA GLY A 341 1.72 -14.04 -8.74
C GLY A 341 0.73 -14.52 -9.78
N ARG A 342 -0.12 -13.65 -10.31
CA ARG A 342 -1.17 -13.97 -11.29
C ARG A 342 -1.36 -12.85 -12.30
N VAL A 343 -1.63 -13.22 -13.53
CA VAL A 343 -2.01 -12.29 -14.60
C VAL A 343 -3.13 -12.87 -15.45
N ARG A 344 -3.86 -12.00 -16.13
CA ARG A 344 -4.89 -12.35 -17.10
C ARG A 344 -4.39 -12.11 -18.52
N TRP A 345 -4.61 -13.09 -19.42
CA TRP A 345 -4.47 -12.92 -20.87
C TRP A 345 -5.84 -12.98 -21.52
N ASP A 346 -6.13 -12.03 -22.39
CA ASP A 346 -7.40 -11.87 -23.10
C ASP A 346 -7.55 -12.77 -24.34
N GLY A 347 -6.54 -13.58 -24.66
CA GLY A 347 -6.54 -14.45 -25.84
C GLY A 347 -6.37 -13.69 -27.15
N ARG A 348 -5.69 -12.52 -27.10
CA ARG A 348 -5.34 -11.71 -28.27
C ARG A 348 -3.85 -11.80 -28.59
N ASP A 349 -3.53 -11.60 -29.89
CA ASP A 349 -2.16 -11.49 -30.35
C ASP A 349 -1.62 -10.06 -30.11
N ARG A 350 -0.34 -9.84 -30.40
CA ARG A 350 0.32 -8.53 -30.27
C ARG A 350 -0.29 -7.41 -31.14
N TYR A 351 -1.20 -7.72 -32.03
CA TYR A 351 -1.94 -6.78 -32.87
C TYR A 351 -3.38 -6.57 -32.37
N GLY A 352 -3.73 -7.11 -31.20
CA GLY A 352 -5.06 -7.03 -30.62
C GLY A 352 -6.11 -7.94 -31.28
N ARG A 353 -5.72 -8.90 -32.13
CA ARG A 353 -6.66 -9.80 -32.82
C ARG A 353 -6.87 -11.07 -32.00
N PRO A 354 -8.10 -11.57 -31.87
CA PRO A 354 -8.38 -12.84 -31.21
C PRO A 354 -7.56 -13.98 -31.85
N VAL A 355 -6.92 -14.80 -31.03
CA VAL A 355 -6.18 -15.96 -31.51
C VAL A 355 -7.12 -17.08 -31.92
N PRO A 356 -6.83 -17.87 -32.98
CA PRO A 356 -7.67 -19.00 -33.43
C PRO A 356 -7.69 -20.15 -32.41
N SER A 357 -8.60 -21.10 -32.59
CA SER A 357 -8.60 -22.35 -31.83
C SER A 357 -7.24 -23.06 -31.97
N GLY A 358 -6.68 -23.47 -30.82
CA GLY A 358 -5.37 -24.09 -30.78
C GLY A 358 -4.82 -24.25 -29.34
N VAL A 359 -3.65 -24.88 -29.25
CA VAL A 359 -2.88 -24.98 -28.02
C VAL A 359 -1.77 -23.93 -28.07
N TYR A 360 -1.67 -23.16 -26.96
CA TYR A 360 -0.68 -22.12 -26.77
C TYR A 360 0.21 -22.49 -25.60
N LEU A 361 1.52 -22.32 -25.78
CA LEU A 361 2.52 -22.48 -24.73
C LEU A 361 2.77 -21.13 -24.08
N ILE A 362 2.94 -21.16 -22.78
CA ILE A 362 3.20 -20.00 -21.94
C ILE A 362 4.58 -20.17 -21.33
N VAL A 363 5.43 -19.18 -21.52
CA VAL A 363 6.78 -19.13 -20.95
C VAL A 363 6.85 -17.88 -20.07
N ALA A 364 7.12 -18.08 -18.78
CA ALA A 364 7.29 -17.03 -17.81
C ALA A 364 8.74 -16.97 -17.36
N VAL A 365 9.40 -15.83 -17.55
CA VAL A 365 10.81 -15.61 -17.21
C VAL A 365 10.89 -14.57 -16.10
N GLY A 366 11.37 -14.97 -14.92
CA GLY A 366 11.63 -14.05 -13.82
C GLY A 366 12.79 -13.12 -14.12
N GLN A 367 12.61 -11.82 -13.91
CA GLN A 367 13.61 -10.79 -14.27
C GLN A 367 14.79 -10.74 -13.30
N ASN A 368 14.59 -11.15 -12.04
CA ASN A 368 15.60 -11.08 -10.97
C ASN A 368 16.33 -12.43 -10.73
N GLY A 369 16.32 -13.31 -11.71
CA GLY A 369 16.99 -14.61 -11.61
C GLY A 369 16.18 -15.69 -10.89
N GLU A 370 14.88 -15.46 -10.64
CA GLU A 370 13.97 -16.43 -10.00
C GLU A 370 13.63 -17.64 -10.88
N GLY A 371 14.17 -17.69 -12.11
CA GLY A 371 14.06 -18.82 -13.02
C GLY A 371 12.98 -18.67 -14.09
N THR A 372 12.68 -19.79 -14.77
CA THR A 372 11.70 -19.86 -15.87
C THR A 372 10.64 -20.90 -15.56
N ALA A 373 9.38 -20.56 -15.80
CA ALA A 373 8.24 -21.44 -15.64
C ALA A 373 7.49 -21.63 -16.96
N TYR A 374 6.79 -22.75 -17.07
CA TYR A 374 6.07 -23.12 -18.28
C TYR A 374 4.64 -23.52 -17.98
N GLY A 375 3.75 -23.19 -18.88
CA GLY A 375 2.35 -23.59 -18.88
C GLY A 375 1.81 -23.80 -20.28
N LYS A 376 0.57 -24.23 -20.39
CA LYS A 376 -0.14 -24.35 -21.65
C LYS A 376 -1.63 -24.11 -21.48
N VAL A 377 -2.28 -23.62 -22.52
CA VAL A 377 -3.73 -23.45 -22.58
C VAL A 377 -4.27 -23.87 -23.94
N ALA A 378 -5.45 -24.49 -23.94
CA ALA A 378 -6.20 -24.75 -25.15
C ALA A 378 -7.33 -23.72 -25.28
N ILE A 379 -7.41 -23.01 -26.39
CA ILE A 379 -8.49 -22.09 -26.75
C ILE A 379 -9.37 -22.75 -27.80
N LEU A 380 -10.67 -22.75 -27.59
CA LEU A 380 -11.70 -23.30 -28.48
C LEU A 380 -12.68 -22.19 -28.83
N ARG A 381 -12.64 -21.74 -30.10
CA ARG A 381 -13.55 -20.73 -30.66
C ARG A 381 -14.52 -21.38 -31.67
#